data_92b125b72426ab744c84c392148fc5e9
#
_entry.id   92b125b72426ab744c84c392148fc5e9
#
_cell.length_a   1.000
_cell.length_b   1.000
_cell.length_c   1.000
_cell.angle_alpha   90.00
_cell.angle_beta   90.00
_cell.angle_gamma   90.00
#
_symmetry.space_group_name_H-M   'P 1'
#
loop_
_entity.id
_entity.type
_entity.pdbx_description
1 polymer ?
#
loop_
_entity_poly.entity_id
_entity_poly.type
_entity_poly.pdbx_seq_one_letter_code
_entity_poly.pdbx_strand_id
1 'polypeptide(L)'
;MNDTRASVTDFPQIAARLNNRRFSVASNTQGLSGAGTVFHYSIDDGAINSTYQGGRIRTGNQVGRVTGPDTIELLFQCLTTEGELLAGWSRGTVGVDQAGRTTLHFVWGWLSGATGGGESNYVELVE
;
A
#
# COMPACT_ATOMS: atom_id res chain seq x y z
N MET A 1 -6.87 21.80 23.71
CA MET A 1 -6.67 20.34 23.78
C MET A 1 -5.87 19.88 22.58
N ASN A 2 -4.92 19.06 22.83
CA ASN A 2 -4.11 18.53 21.77
C ASN A 2 -4.78 17.31 21.17
N ASP A 3 -5.00 17.34 19.88
CA ASP A 3 -5.63 16.25 19.16
C ASP A 3 -4.58 15.57 18.30
N THR A 4 -4.29 14.31 18.61
CA THR A 4 -3.30 13.54 17.86
C THR A 4 -3.69 13.33 16.41
N ARG A 5 -4.97 13.48 16.07
CA ARG A 5 -5.40 13.38 14.68
C ARG A 5 -4.92 14.54 13.82
N ALA A 6 -4.54 15.66 14.44
CA ALA A 6 -3.99 16.79 13.67
C ALA A 6 -2.78 16.36 12.85
N SER A 7 -1.97 15.43 13.38
CA SER A 7 -0.78 14.98 12.67
C SER A 7 -1.09 14.23 11.38
N VAL A 8 -2.24 13.50 11.32
CA VAL A 8 -2.62 12.77 10.10
C VAL A 8 -3.28 13.69 9.07
N THR A 9 -3.86 14.81 9.52
CA THR A 9 -4.46 15.79 8.61
C THR A 9 -3.47 16.83 8.13
N ASP A 10 -2.26 16.87 8.71
CA ASP A 10 -1.23 17.84 8.34
C ASP A 10 -0.57 17.55 6.99
N PHE A 11 -0.91 16.43 6.36
CA PHE A 11 -0.26 16.00 5.12
C PHE A 11 -1.30 15.75 4.02
N PRO A 12 -2.04 16.78 3.62
CA PRO A 12 -3.11 16.59 2.63
C PRO A 12 -2.60 16.19 1.25
N GLN A 13 -1.33 16.42 0.95
CA GLN A 13 -0.74 15.98 -0.31
C GLN A 13 -0.75 14.46 -0.45
N ILE A 14 -0.70 13.72 0.67
CA ILE A 14 -0.80 12.27 0.62
C ILE A 14 -2.17 11.87 0.11
N ALA A 15 -3.23 12.50 0.62
CA ALA A 15 -4.59 12.21 0.16
C ALA A 15 -4.72 12.47 -1.34
N ALA A 16 -4.15 13.58 -1.82
CA ALA A 16 -4.21 13.93 -3.23
C ALA A 16 -3.49 12.89 -4.10
N ARG A 17 -2.48 12.22 -3.55
CA ARG A 17 -1.70 11.23 -4.30
C ARG A 17 -2.27 9.82 -4.25
N LEU A 18 -3.06 9.50 -3.24
CA LEU A 18 -3.53 8.13 -3.02
C LEU A 18 -5.01 7.94 -3.24
N ASN A 19 -5.82 8.95 -2.92
CA ASN A 19 -7.25 8.73 -2.82
C ASN A 19 -7.86 8.36 -4.16
N ASN A 20 -8.56 7.23 -4.16
CA ASN A 20 -9.27 6.71 -5.33
C ASN A 20 -8.33 6.44 -6.51
N ARG A 21 -7.10 6.00 -6.21
CA ARG A 21 -6.11 5.69 -7.24
C ARG A 21 -5.77 4.21 -7.23
N ARG A 22 -5.44 3.70 -8.41
CA ARG A 22 -5.07 2.30 -8.60
C ARG A 22 -3.60 2.21 -8.92
N PHE A 23 -2.99 1.13 -8.47
CA PHE A 23 -1.55 0.91 -8.64
C PHE A 23 -1.29 -0.49 -9.15
N SER A 24 -0.25 -0.62 -9.95
CA SER A 24 0.29 -1.91 -10.36
C SER A 24 1.69 -2.08 -9.79
N VAL A 25 2.16 -3.32 -9.76
CA VAL A 25 3.48 -3.64 -9.25
C VAL A 25 4.51 -3.30 -10.32
N ALA A 26 5.48 -2.45 -9.97
CA ALA A 26 6.62 -2.17 -10.81
C ALA A 26 7.75 -3.17 -10.53
N SER A 27 7.99 -3.49 -9.24
CA SER A 27 8.92 -4.53 -8.84
C SER A 27 8.57 -5.02 -7.44
N ASN A 28 8.88 -6.28 -7.16
CA ASN A 28 8.58 -6.88 -5.87
C ASN A 28 9.57 -8.01 -5.61
N THR A 29 10.25 -7.95 -4.47
CA THR A 29 11.15 -9.03 -4.06
C THR A 29 10.49 -9.85 -2.95
N GLN A 30 10.47 -11.17 -3.11
CA GLN A 30 9.98 -12.13 -2.13
C GLN A 30 8.51 -11.94 -1.73
N GLY A 31 7.73 -11.23 -2.54
CA GLY A 31 6.31 -11.03 -2.31
C GLY A 31 5.46 -11.84 -3.25
N LEU A 32 4.16 -11.87 -2.95
CA LEU A 32 3.17 -12.60 -3.75
C LEU A 32 2.56 -11.75 -4.85
N SER A 33 2.56 -10.43 -4.66
CA SER A 33 2.03 -9.52 -5.67
C SER A 33 2.95 -9.48 -6.87
N GLY A 34 2.37 -9.51 -8.05
CA GLY A 34 3.11 -9.52 -9.30
C GLY A 34 2.43 -8.68 -10.35
N ALA A 35 2.82 -8.87 -11.61
CA ALA A 35 2.37 -8.03 -12.71
C ALA A 35 0.86 -7.99 -12.87
N GLY A 36 0.16 -9.05 -12.45
CA GLY A 36 -1.30 -9.10 -12.54
C GLY A 36 -2.04 -8.54 -11.34
N THR A 37 -1.33 -8.08 -10.30
CA THR A 37 -1.96 -7.60 -9.08
C THR A 37 -2.23 -6.10 -9.19
N VAL A 38 -3.47 -5.71 -8.87
CA VAL A 38 -3.90 -4.30 -8.90
C VAL A 38 -4.36 -3.92 -7.51
N PHE A 39 -3.88 -2.77 -7.04
CA PHE A 39 -4.22 -2.19 -5.75
C PHE A 39 -5.11 -0.97 -5.97
N HIS A 40 -6.15 -0.85 -5.18
CA HIS A 40 -7.03 0.31 -5.20
C HIS A 40 -7.01 0.96 -3.82
N TYR A 41 -6.53 2.18 -3.75
CA TYR A 41 -6.37 2.93 -2.50
C TYR A 41 -7.48 3.95 -2.31
N SER A 42 -7.88 4.12 -1.06
CA SER A 42 -8.68 5.26 -0.63
C SER A 42 -8.13 5.78 0.68
N ILE A 43 -8.32 7.07 0.91
CA ILE A 43 -7.86 7.70 2.14
C ILE A 43 -8.91 8.70 2.60
N ASP A 44 -9.23 8.67 3.88
CA ASP A 44 -10.20 9.56 4.50
C ASP A 44 -9.68 9.96 5.87
N ASP A 45 -9.43 11.26 6.04
CA ASP A 45 -8.94 11.82 7.30
C ASP A 45 -7.70 11.08 7.81
N GLY A 46 -6.76 10.81 6.91
CA GLY A 46 -5.51 10.14 7.24
C GLY A 46 -5.60 8.63 7.41
N ALA A 47 -6.80 8.06 7.36
CA ALA A 47 -6.99 6.62 7.42
C ALA A 47 -6.93 6.05 6.00
N ILE A 48 -6.03 5.12 5.79
CA ILE A 48 -5.81 4.50 4.48
C ILE A 48 -6.47 3.15 4.44
N ASN A 49 -7.20 2.89 3.36
CA ASN A 49 -7.77 1.59 3.06
C ASN A 49 -7.40 1.21 1.65
N SER A 50 -7.12 -0.08 1.44
CA SER A 50 -6.79 -0.57 0.12
C SER A 50 -7.35 -1.98 -0.05
N THR A 51 -7.77 -2.28 -1.26
CA THR A 51 -8.08 -3.64 -1.68
C THR A 51 -7.15 -4.01 -2.81
N TYR A 52 -6.79 -5.28 -2.91
CA TYR A 52 -5.94 -5.73 -4.00
C TYR A 52 -6.28 -7.16 -4.39
N GLN A 53 -6.07 -7.45 -5.67
CA GLN A 53 -6.34 -8.78 -6.23
C GLN A 53 -5.60 -8.93 -7.55
N GLY A 54 -5.50 -10.15 -8.02
CA GLY A 54 -4.85 -10.50 -9.28
C GLY A 54 -3.58 -11.29 -9.05
N GLY A 55 -3.14 -12.02 -10.08
CA GLY A 55 -2.02 -12.92 -9.97
C GLY A 55 -2.29 -14.01 -8.95
N ARG A 56 -1.44 -14.16 -7.97
CA ARG A 56 -1.59 -15.17 -6.91
C ARG A 56 -2.45 -14.68 -5.75
N ILE A 57 -2.97 -13.47 -5.81
CA ILE A 57 -3.82 -12.91 -4.78
C ILE A 57 -5.27 -13.04 -5.21
N ARG A 58 -6.03 -13.87 -4.50
CA ARG A 58 -7.46 -13.99 -4.74
C ARG A 58 -8.20 -12.76 -4.22
N THR A 59 -7.88 -12.35 -3.00
CA THR A 59 -8.43 -11.13 -2.41
C THR A 59 -7.49 -10.67 -1.30
N GLY A 60 -7.32 -9.37 -1.18
CA GLY A 60 -6.51 -8.78 -0.13
C GLY A 60 -7.00 -7.41 0.25
N ASN A 61 -6.61 -6.97 1.44
CA ASN A 61 -6.91 -5.64 1.89
C ASN A 61 -5.81 -5.11 2.79
N GLN A 62 -5.79 -3.79 2.92
CA GLN A 62 -4.81 -3.10 3.73
C GLN A 62 -5.51 -2.01 4.52
N VAL A 63 -5.01 -1.74 5.72
CA VAL A 63 -5.42 -0.62 6.52
C VAL A 63 -4.17 0.08 7.03
N GLY A 64 -4.18 1.40 7.02
CA GLY A 64 -3.00 2.12 7.43
C GLY A 64 -3.23 3.57 7.75
N ARG A 65 -2.12 4.27 7.91
CA ARG A 65 -2.12 5.68 8.34
C ARG A 65 -0.95 6.41 7.73
N VAL A 66 -1.09 7.72 7.66
CA VAL A 66 -0.01 8.61 7.26
C VAL A 66 0.91 8.82 8.47
N THR A 67 2.21 8.72 8.26
CA THR A 67 3.20 8.85 9.33
C THR A 67 4.14 10.04 9.14
N GLY A 68 4.07 10.73 8.01
CA GLY A 68 4.91 11.88 7.74
C GLY A 68 4.49 12.55 6.43
N PRO A 69 5.27 13.55 5.97
CA PRO A 69 4.92 14.30 4.76
C PRO A 69 4.81 13.43 3.50
N ASP A 70 5.58 12.33 3.46
CA ASP A 70 5.61 11.44 2.31
C ASP A 70 5.66 9.96 2.74
N THR A 71 5.34 9.67 4.00
CA THR A 71 5.44 8.31 4.52
C THR A 71 4.10 7.79 5.02
N ILE A 72 3.91 6.50 4.83
CA ILE A 72 2.70 5.80 5.26
C ILE A 72 3.10 4.45 5.87
N GLU A 73 2.19 3.90 6.66
CA GLU A 73 2.38 2.63 7.31
C GLU A 73 1.09 1.82 7.15
N LEU A 74 1.22 0.57 6.79
CA LEU A 74 0.07 -0.30 6.51
C LEU A 74 0.23 -1.65 7.19
N LEU A 75 -0.90 -2.25 7.51
CA LEU A 75 -1.01 -3.68 7.75
C LEU A 75 -1.76 -4.27 6.57
N PHE A 76 -1.31 -5.41 6.08
CA PHE A 76 -1.95 -6.06 4.94
C PHE A 76 -2.24 -7.51 5.23
N GLN A 77 -3.26 -8.03 4.56
CA GLN A 77 -3.63 -9.44 4.64
C GLN A 77 -4.24 -9.88 3.33
N CYS A 78 -4.07 -11.14 3.02
CA CYS A 78 -4.63 -11.67 1.78
C CYS A 78 -4.97 -13.15 1.88
N LEU A 79 -5.86 -13.58 1.00
CA LEU A 79 -6.11 -14.96 0.69
C LEU A 79 -5.51 -15.24 -0.68
N THR A 80 -4.63 -16.22 -0.77
CA THR A 80 -4.01 -16.58 -2.04
C THR A 80 -4.92 -17.48 -2.87
N THR A 81 -4.60 -17.61 -4.14
CA THR A 81 -5.32 -18.53 -5.03
C THR A 81 -5.18 -19.98 -4.60
N GLU A 82 -4.19 -20.29 -3.78
CA GLU A 82 -3.96 -21.64 -3.23
C GLU A 82 -4.62 -21.84 -1.87
N GLY A 83 -5.33 -20.83 -1.36
CA GLY A 83 -6.07 -20.94 -0.10
C GLY A 83 -5.28 -20.58 1.14
N GLU A 84 -4.11 -19.97 1.02
CA GLU A 84 -3.33 -19.56 2.17
C GLU A 84 -3.76 -18.19 2.67
N LEU A 85 -3.84 -18.03 3.99
CA LEU A 85 -4.07 -16.73 4.63
C LEU A 85 -2.75 -16.18 5.13
N LEU A 86 -2.40 -14.98 4.67
CA LEU A 86 -1.12 -14.36 4.99
C LEU A 86 -1.37 -12.93 5.46
N ALA A 87 -0.55 -12.47 6.40
CA ALA A 87 -0.62 -11.10 6.88
C ALA A 87 0.77 -10.53 7.07
N GLY A 88 0.89 -9.22 6.92
CA GLY A 88 2.16 -8.55 7.07
C GLY A 88 2.01 -7.06 7.36
N TRP A 89 3.16 -6.41 7.48
CA TRP A 89 3.29 -4.97 7.69
C TRP A 89 4.08 -4.36 6.54
N SER A 90 3.84 -3.09 6.26
CA SER A 90 4.65 -2.36 5.31
C SER A 90 4.81 -0.91 5.73
N ARG A 91 5.94 -0.33 5.37
CA ARG A 91 6.23 1.09 5.55
C ARG A 91 6.63 1.64 4.19
N GLY A 92 5.96 2.68 3.78
CA GLY A 92 6.10 3.17 2.43
C GLY A 92 6.45 4.63 2.33
N THR A 93 7.05 4.97 1.19
CA THR A 93 7.32 6.34 0.79
C THR A 93 6.48 6.62 -0.45
N VAL A 94 5.80 7.75 -0.43
CA VAL A 94 4.96 8.22 -1.54
C VAL A 94 5.77 9.22 -2.35
N GLY A 95 5.91 8.97 -3.63
CA GLY A 95 6.66 9.84 -4.54
C GLY A 95 5.89 10.12 -5.81
N VAL A 96 6.55 10.79 -6.73
CA VAL A 96 5.98 11.15 -8.04
C VAL A 96 7.05 10.93 -9.08
N ASP A 97 6.71 10.26 -10.17
CA ASP A 97 7.65 10.05 -11.25
C ASP A 97 7.65 11.24 -12.23
N GLN A 98 8.47 11.14 -13.28
CA GLN A 98 8.61 12.23 -14.25
C GLN A 98 7.34 12.48 -15.04
N ALA A 99 6.46 11.49 -15.13
CA ALA A 99 5.18 11.62 -15.82
C ALA A 99 4.07 12.15 -14.91
N GLY A 100 4.38 12.45 -13.64
CA GLY A 100 3.40 12.96 -12.70
C GLY A 100 2.58 11.88 -12.02
N ARG A 101 2.92 10.61 -12.21
CA ARG A 101 2.21 9.51 -11.59
C ARG A 101 2.72 9.30 -10.17
N THR A 102 1.81 8.92 -9.27
CA THR A 102 2.20 8.54 -7.92
C THR A 102 2.99 7.24 -7.94
N THR A 103 4.08 7.22 -7.19
CA THR A 103 4.86 6.00 -6.97
C THR A 103 4.86 5.66 -5.50
N LEU A 104 4.88 4.36 -5.19
CA LEU A 104 4.96 3.88 -3.82
C LEU A 104 6.15 2.93 -3.72
N HIS A 105 6.97 3.13 -2.69
CA HIS A 105 8.04 2.22 -2.37
C HIS A 105 7.82 1.72 -0.95
N PHE A 106 7.76 0.40 -0.79
CA PHE A 106 7.52 -0.23 0.50
C PHE A 106 8.68 -1.14 0.90
N VAL A 107 8.99 -1.10 2.17
CA VAL A 107 9.70 -2.16 2.88
C VAL A 107 8.64 -2.88 3.69
N TRP A 108 8.64 -4.22 3.64
CA TRP A 108 7.57 -4.99 4.26
C TRP A 108 8.09 -6.29 4.85
N GLY A 109 7.31 -6.88 5.74
CA GLY A 109 7.61 -8.16 6.34
C GLY A 109 6.34 -8.94 6.66
N TRP A 110 6.50 -10.26 6.76
CA TRP A 110 5.41 -11.15 7.13
C TRP A 110 5.20 -11.15 8.64
N LEU A 111 3.94 -11.16 9.07
CA LEU A 111 3.55 -11.32 10.47
C LEU A 111 3.00 -12.71 10.73
N SER A 112 2.37 -13.33 9.73
CA SER A 112 1.85 -14.69 9.86
C SER A 112 1.76 -15.35 8.49
N GLY A 113 1.81 -16.67 8.47
CA GLY A 113 1.68 -17.47 7.25
C GLY A 113 3.00 -17.64 6.49
N ALA A 114 3.98 -16.79 6.73
CA ALA A 114 5.29 -16.84 6.11
C ALA A 114 6.27 -16.05 6.98
N THR A 115 7.55 -16.13 6.66
CA THR A 115 8.61 -15.41 7.37
C THR A 115 9.45 -14.60 6.39
N GLY A 116 10.13 -13.59 6.93
CA GLY A 116 10.97 -12.71 6.14
C GLY A 116 10.22 -11.50 5.63
N GLY A 117 10.76 -10.87 4.62
CA GLY A 117 10.21 -9.66 4.04
C GLY A 117 10.93 -9.30 2.75
N GLY A 118 10.67 -8.10 2.26
CA GLY A 118 11.26 -7.63 1.03
C GLY A 118 10.95 -6.17 0.76
N GLU A 119 11.09 -5.79 -0.49
CA GLU A 119 10.78 -4.46 -0.98
C GLU A 119 9.85 -4.56 -2.17
N SER A 120 8.99 -3.57 -2.31
CA SER A 120 8.05 -3.51 -3.42
C SER A 120 7.94 -2.08 -3.92
N ASN A 121 7.83 -1.94 -5.23
CA ASN A 121 7.62 -0.65 -5.86
C ASN A 121 6.36 -0.72 -6.71
N TYR A 122 5.53 0.29 -6.59
CA TYR A 122 4.28 0.37 -7.32
C TYR A 122 4.21 1.69 -8.07
N VAL A 123 3.49 1.68 -9.17
CA VAL A 123 3.24 2.88 -9.95
C VAL A 123 1.75 3.01 -10.22
N GLU A 124 1.27 4.23 -10.18
CA GLU A 124 -0.13 4.54 -10.43
C GLU A 124 -0.54 4.12 -11.83
N LEU A 125 -1.71 3.50 -11.94
CA LEU A 125 -2.32 3.18 -13.23
C LEU A 125 -3.10 4.39 -13.71
N VAL A 126 -2.70 4.92 -14.86
CA VAL A 126 -3.38 6.03 -15.51
C VAL A 126 -4.11 5.50 -16.72
N GLU A 127 -5.41 5.78 -16.76
CA GLU A 127 -6.25 5.34 -17.87
C GLU A 127 -6.37 6.36 -18.96
#